data_294025bdb367c3903060c70c6299465a
#
_entry.id   294025bdb367c3903060c70c6299465a
#
_cell.length_a   1.000
_cell.length_b   1.000
_cell.length_c   1.000
_cell.angle_alpha   90.00
_cell.angle_beta   90.00
_cell.angle_gamma   90.00
#
_symmetry.space_group_name_H-M   'P 1'
#
loop_
_entity.id
_entity.type
_entity.pdbx_description
1 polymer ?
#
loop_
_entity_poly.entity_id
_entity_poly.type
_entity_poly.pdbx_seq_one_letter_code
_entity_poly.pdbx_strand_id
1 'polypeptide(L)' 'SGVRTYTVKAGDSLWAIAAKQLGDGSRYNEIKTMNGLTSNTIYAGQTLKLPA' A
#
# COMPACT_ATOMS: atom_id res chain seq x y z
N SER A 1 -17.26 -1.54 -6.75
CA SER A 1 -16.25 -1.04 -7.01
C SER A 1 -15.66 -0.26 -5.89
N GLY A 2 -14.92 -0.58 -5.20
CA GLY A 2 -14.44 0.18 -4.15
C GLY A 2 -12.98 0.25 -4.04
N VAL A 3 -12.55 1.41 -3.66
CA VAL A 3 -11.22 1.60 -3.19
C VAL A 3 -11.20 1.06 -1.78
N ARG A 4 -10.26 0.15 -1.50
CA ARG A 4 -10.04 -0.32 -0.15
C ARG A 4 -9.01 0.56 0.52
N THR A 5 -9.01 0.58 1.83
CA THR A 5 -7.99 1.28 2.60
C THR A 5 -7.28 0.32 3.53
N TYR A 6 -6.05 0.66 3.85
CA TYR A 6 -5.25 -0.15 4.75
C TYR A 6 -4.46 0.77 5.69
N THR A 7 -4.50 0.48 6.98
CA THR A 7 -3.71 1.22 7.95
C THR A 7 -2.37 0.53 8.13
N VAL A 8 -1.29 1.28 7.88
CA VAL A 8 0.07 0.75 7.97
C VAL A 8 0.41 0.42 9.43
N LYS A 9 1.04 -0.72 9.63
CA LYS A 9 1.51 -1.16 10.94
C LYS A 9 3.03 -1.07 10.99
N ALA A 10 3.57 -1.04 12.19
CA ALA A 10 5.01 -1.01 12.37
C ALA A 10 5.66 -2.20 11.65
N GLY A 11 6.72 -1.94 10.90
CA GLY A 11 7.42 -2.97 10.15
C GLY A 11 6.86 -3.29 8.78
N ASP A 12 5.74 -2.68 8.39
CA ASP A 12 5.16 -2.90 7.07
C ASP A 12 5.99 -2.19 5.99
N SER A 13 5.90 -2.73 4.77
CA SER A 13 6.47 -2.09 3.59
C SER A 13 5.45 -2.16 2.47
N LEU A 14 5.64 -1.33 1.44
CA LEU A 14 4.71 -1.33 0.31
C LEU A 14 4.67 -2.69 -0.38
N TRP A 15 5.82 -3.32 -0.55
CA TRP A 15 5.88 -4.66 -1.15
C TRP A 15 5.07 -5.66 -0.31
N ALA A 16 5.28 -5.67 1.00
CA ALA A 16 4.59 -6.61 1.87
C ALA A 16 3.08 -6.35 1.88
N ILE A 17 2.68 -5.07 1.88
CA ILE A 17 1.26 -4.71 1.83
C ILE A 17 0.66 -5.19 0.52
N ALA A 18 1.33 -4.94 -0.60
CA ALA A 18 0.85 -5.37 -1.90
C ALA A 18 0.73 -6.90 -1.97
N ALA A 19 1.72 -7.61 -1.44
CA ALA A 19 1.69 -9.06 -1.44
C ALA A 19 0.51 -9.60 -0.64
N LYS A 20 0.22 -9.00 0.50
CA LYS A 20 -0.87 -9.45 1.36
C LYS A 20 -2.24 -9.04 0.84
N GLN A 21 -2.37 -7.78 0.41
CA GLN A 21 -3.68 -7.22 0.09
C GLN A 21 -4.07 -7.45 -1.37
N LEU A 22 -3.10 -7.50 -2.27
CA LEU A 22 -3.36 -7.66 -3.69
C LEU A 22 -2.93 -9.02 -4.21
N GLY A 23 -2.22 -9.79 -3.40
CA GLY A 23 -1.71 -11.10 -3.80
C GLY A 23 -0.47 -11.04 -4.67
N ASP A 24 0.12 -9.88 -4.86
CA ASP A 24 1.29 -9.72 -5.71
C ASP A 24 2.09 -8.51 -5.25
N GLY A 25 3.26 -8.74 -4.68
CA GLY A 25 4.11 -7.66 -4.16
C GLY A 25 4.56 -6.69 -5.24
N SER A 26 4.69 -7.15 -6.48
CA SER A 26 5.14 -6.28 -7.57
C SER A 26 4.13 -5.18 -7.90
N ARG A 27 2.91 -5.29 -7.40
CA ARG A 27 1.89 -4.26 -7.60
C ARG A 27 2.04 -3.08 -6.64
N TYR A 28 3.10 -3.03 -5.86
CA TYR A 28 3.31 -1.94 -4.92
C TYR A 28 3.33 -0.57 -5.61
N ASN A 29 3.74 -0.51 -6.88
CA ASN A 29 3.73 0.74 -7.64
C ASN A 29 2.31 1.29 -7.82
N GLU A 30 1.32 0.42 -7.92
CA GLU A 30 -0.07 0.87 -8.02
C GLU A 30 -0.49 1.57 -6.74
N ILE A 31 -0.07 1.05 -5.60
CA ILE A 31 -0.35 1.68 -4.32
C ILE A 31 0.33 3.05 -4.24
N LYS A 32 1.59 3.13 -4.66
CA LYS A 32 2.32 4.40 -4.67
C LYS A 32 1.59 5.44 -5.53
N THR A 33 1.20 5.04 -6.73
CA THR A 33 0.53 5.95 -7.66
C THR A 33 -0.80 6.43 -7.10
N MET A 34 -1.58 5.54 -6.53
CA MET A 34 -2.89 5.89 -5.97
C MET A 34 -2.79 6.87 -4.81
N ASN A 35 -1.69 6.82 -4.08
CA ASN A 35 -1.52 7.64 -2.89
C ASN A 35 -0.60 8.84 -3.10
N GLY A 36 -0.12 9.04 -4.33
CA GLY A 36 0.76 10.15 -4.63
C GLY A 36 2.11 10.06 -3.93
N LEU A 37 2.57 8.86 -3.64
CA LEU A 37 3.83 8.65 -2.94
C LEU A 37 5.00 8.77 -3.91
N THR A 38 6.05 9.46 -3.47
CA THR A 38 7.26 9.63 -4.29
C THR A 38 8.36 8.68 -3.87
N SER A 39 8.19 7.97 -2.76
CA SER A 39 9.19 7.01 -2.29
C SER A 39 8.48 5.79 -1.70
N ASN A 40 9.27 4.77 -1.38
CA ASN A 40 8.70 3.56 -0.77
C ASN A 40 8.54 3.68 0.74
N THR A 41 8.89 4.82 1.31
CA THR A 41 8.81 5.00 2.76
C THR A 41 7.39 5.24 3.21
N ILE A 42 6.94 4.45 4.16
CA ILE A 42 5.64 4.61 4.79
C ILE A 42 5.81 4.50 6.30
N TYR A 43 4.81 4.98 7.04
CA TYR A 43 4.90 5.07 8.49
C TYR A 43 3.72 4.38 9.14
N ALA A 44 3.95 3.77 10.30
CA ALA A 44 2.88 3.14 11.06
C ALA A 44 1.78 4.17 11.38
N GLY A 45 0.55 3.76 11.21
CA GLY A 45 -0.61 4.64 11.40
C GLY A 45 -1.06 5.37 10.15
N GLN A 46 -0.25 5.33 9.10
CA GLN A 46 -0.61 5.96 7.83
C GLN A 46 -1.72 5.15 7.16
N THR A 47 -2.69 5.84 6.57
CA THR A 47 -3.75 5.16 5.81
C THR A 47 -3.42 5.21 4.32
N LEU A 48 -3.43 4.05 3.68
CA LEU A 48 -3.17 3.92 2.25
C LEU A 48 -4.43 3.48 1.53
N LYS A 49 -4.62 4.01 0.33
CA LYS A 49 -5.66 3.52 -0.58
C LYS A 49 -5.10 2.36 -1.39
N LEU A 50 -5.90 1.34 -1.56
CA LEU A 50 -5.51 0.15 -2.31
C LEU A 50 -6.36 0.01 -3.55
N PRO A 51 -5.78 -0.44 -4.68
CA PRO A 51 -6.60 -0.76 -5.85
C PRO A 51 -7.53 -1.92 -5.54
N ALA A 52 -8.65 -1.92 -6.18
CA ALA A 52 -9.66 -2.96 -6.00
C ALA A 52 -9.17 -4.31 -6.54
#